data_d30908d97878ae5b14e3be6ce69b27a8
#
_entry.id   d30908d97878ae5b14e3be6ce69b27a8
#
_cell.length_a   1.000
_cell.length_b   1.000
_cell.length_c   1.000
_cell.angle_alpha   90.00
_cell.angle_beta   90.00
_cell.angle_gamma   90.00
#
_symmetry.space_group_name_H-M   'P 1'
#
loop_
_entity.id
_entity.type
_entity.pdbx_description
1 polymer ?
#
loop_
_entity_poly.entity_id
_entity_poly.type
_entity_poly.pdbx_seq_one_letter_code
_entity_poly.pdbx_strand_id
1 'polypeptide(L)'
;MTNAKPVLVLLVEDNVDFAKLVRIYLSRFDEAQFEVIWKENGSEGIEEAVRNKDIDVILMDYFLPGLNGLEITKALKERNIDAPVIFLTVNKDMTLAVEVMKLGVQDYLVKEEISTPILPKTILSVVEKKKFQREIAELEIRQKRLEAMQEMVVGITNEISGPLKTMKDLIETLVGRSLPEKTAKYLAIMRDNVQRIESKMEKLINLKEDKTVQYIKDIKMIDIS
;
A
#
# COMPACT_ATOMS: atom_id res chain seq x y z
N MET A 1 21.82 -15.96 12.36
CA MET A 1 20.45 -15.90 12.94
C MET A 1 19.84 -14.62 12.48
N THR A 2 18.93 -14.66 11.55
CA THR A 2 18.25 -13.49 10.98
C THR A 2 17.34 -12.91 12.08
N ASN A 3 17.57 -11.66 12.44
CA ASN A 3 16.80 -10.87 13.42
C ASN A 3 15.44 -10.45 12.83
N ALA A 4 14.73 -11.37 12.16
CA ALA A 4 13.43 -11.12 11.56
C ALA A 4 12.35 -11.19 12.67
N LYS A 5 11.41 -10.25 12.65
CA LYS A 5 10.25 -10.25 13.56
C LYS A 5 9.50 -11.58 13.38
N PRO A 6 9.08 -12.26 14.46
CA PRO A 6 8.30 -13.49 14.36
C PRO A 6 6.97 -13.21 13.63
N VAL A 7 6.50 -14.17 12.88
CA VAL A 7 5.18 -14.13 12.21
C VAL A 7 4.11 -14.37 13.27
N LEU A 8 3.21 -13.42 13.45
CA LEU A 8 2.13 -13.49 14.43
C LEU A 8 0.90 -14.19 13.83
N VAL A 9 0.61 -15.38 14.32
CA VAL A 9 -0.45 -16.27 13.87
C VAL A 9 -1.60 -16.25 14.88
N LEU A 10 -2.80 -15.89 14.45
CA LEU A 10 -4.02 -16.12 15.20
C LEU A 10 -4.59 -17.49 14.80
N LEU A 11 -4.64 -18.42 15.72
CA LEU A 11 -5.26 -19.74 15.54
C LEU A 11 -6.64 -19.76 16.20
N VAL A 12 -7.69 -20.01 15.43
CA VAL A 12 -9.07 -20.21 15.93
C VAL A 12 -9.43 -21.67 15.71
N GLU A 13 -9.47 -22.43 16.79
CA GLU A 13 -9.59 -23.90 16.78
C GLU A 13 -10.18 -24.36 18.12
N ASP A 14 -11.27 -25.12 18.13
CA ASP A 14 -11.91 -25.64 19.33
C ASP A 14 -11.25 -26.92 19.87
N ASN A 15 -10.51 -27.63 19.04
CA ASN A 15 -9.78 -28.82 19.44
C ASN A 15 -8.40 -28.46 20.03
N VAL A 16 -8.31 -28.56 21.37
CA VAL A 16 -7.10 -28.25 22.13
C VAL A 16 -5.87 -29.06 21.67
N ASP A 17 -6.06 -30.32 21.32
CA ASP A 17 -4.95 -31.19 20.93
C ASP A 17 -4.45 -30.87 19.53
N PHE A 18 -5.34 -30.51 18.63
CA PHE A 18 -4.96 -30.02 17.32
C PHE A 18 -4.27 -28.63 17.41
N ALA A 19 -4.73 -27.74 18.28
CA ALA A 19 -4.05 -26.47 18.53
C ALA A 19 -2.63 -26.65 19.07
N LYS A 20 -2.41 -27.63 19.97
CA LYS A 20 -1.05 -28.01 20.41
C LYS A 20 -0.20 -28.54 19.24
N LEU A 21 -0.78 -29.37 18.40
CA LEU A 21 -0.08 -29.94 17.24
C LEU A 21 0.38 -28.85 16.25
N VAL A 22 -0.49 -27.88 15.94
CA VAL A 22 -0.15 -26.69 15.12
C VAL A 22 1.06 -25.95 15.72
N ARG A 23 1.05 -25.68 17.02
CA ARG A 23 2.18 -25.03 17.70
C ARG A 23 3.47 -25.83 17.58
N ILE A 24 3.41 -27.17 17.71
CA ILE A 24 4.57 -28.04 17.56
C ILE A 24 5.12 -27.96 16.14
N TYR A 25 4.26 -28.02 15.11
CA TYR A 25 4.72 -27.91 13.73
C TYR A 25 5.40 -26.57 13.43
N LEU A 26 4.85 -25.46 13.94
CA LEU A 26 5.42 -24.13 13.77
C LEU A 26 6.73 -23.96 14.53
N SER A 27 6.83 -24.50 15.77
CA SER A 27 8.04 -24.38 16.58
C SER A 27 9.24 -25.21 16.07
N ARG A 28 8.96 -26.24 15.25
CA ARG A 28 10.00 -27.10 14.65
C ARG A 28 10.53 -26.60 13.31
N PHE A 29 10.05 -25.48 12.83
CA PHE A 29 10.48 -24.93 11.56
C PHE A 29 11.60 -23.91 11.77
N ASP A 30 12.80 -24.22 11.27
CA ASP A 30 14.02 -23.47 11.55
C ASP A 30 14.21 -22.22 10.69
N GLU A 31 13.47 -22.11 9.56
CA GLU A 31 13.63 -21.00 8.60
C GLU A 31 12.91 -19.71 9.05
N ALA A 32 11.94 -19.78 9.97
CA ALA A 32 11.20 -18.63 10.49
C ALA A 32 10.72 -18.88 11.93
N GLN A 33 10.49 -17.78 12.64
CA GLN A 33 9.89 -17.83 13.99
C GLN A 33 8.41 -17.47 13.91
N PHE A 34 7.59 -18.18 14.68
CA PHE A 34 6.15 -17.97 14.74
C PHE A 34 5.73 -17.72 16.19
N GLU A 35 4.85 -16.76 16.40
CA GLU A 35 4.15 -16.52 17.64
C GLU A 35 2.67 -16.84 17.43
N VAL A 36 2.10 -17.72 18.28
CA VAL A 36 0.74 -18.23 18.11
C VAL A 36 -0.16 -17.76 19.23
N ILE A 37 -1.14 -16.93 18.88
CA ILE A 37 -2.29 -16.59 19.73
C ILE A 37 -3.39 -17.59 19.41
N TRP A 38 -3.81 -18.37 20.39
CA TRP A 38 -4.87 -19.35 20.21
C TRP A 38 -6.17 -18.89 20.87
N LYS A 39 -7.28 -19.07 20.15
CA LYS A 39 -8.65 -18.87 20.61
C LYS A 39 -9.48 -20.11 20.33
N GLU A 40 -10.29 -20.47 21.28
CA GLU A 40 -11.07 -21.72 21.25
C GLU A 40 -12.36 -21.58 20.41
N ASN A 41 -12.85 -20.36 20.23
CA ASN A 41 -14.09 -20.11 19.50
C ASN A 41 -14.03 -18.89 18.56
N GLY A 42 -15.00 -18.82 17.63
CA GLY A 42 -15.03 -17.77 16.62
C GLY A 42 -15.22 -16.37 17.17
N SER A 43 -16.00 -16.19 18.23
CA SER A 43 -16.24 -14.87 18.84
C SER A 43 -14.95 -14.29 19.43
N GLU A 44 -14.22 -15.09 20.21
CA GLU A 44 -12.91 -14.68 20.75
C GLU A 44 -11.88 -14.44 19.64
N GLY A 45 -11.93 -15.24 18.57
CA GLY A 45 -11.08 -15.02 17.38
C GLY A 45 -11.33 -13.68 16.72
N ILE A 46 -12.60 -13.29 16.53
CA ILE A 46 -12.98 -11.98 15.99
C ILE A 46 -12.51 -10.86 16.93
N GLU A 47 -12.77 -10.96 18.23
CA GLU A 47 -12.36 -9.95 19.20
C GLU A 47 -10.85 -9.74 19.21
N GLU A 48 -10.08 -10.83 19.18
CA GLU A 48 -8.63 -10.76 19.12
C GLU A 48 -8.14 -10.10 17.84
N ALA A 49 -8.71 -10.45 16.68
CA ALA A 49 -8.35 -9.85 15.40
C ALA A 49 -8.68 -8.35 15.33
N VAL A 50 -9.75 -7.92 16.00
CA VAL A 50 -10.10 -6.48 16.11
C VAL A 50 -9.13 -5.74 17.01
N ARG A 51 -8.75 -6.35 18.15
CA ARG A 51 -7.88 -5.75 19.16
C ARG A 51 -6.43 -5.68 18.68
N ASN A 52 -5.94 -6.73 18.03
CA ASN A 52 -4.55 -6.86 17.63
C ASN A 52 -4.40 -6.74 16.10
N LYS A 53 -3.95 -5.56 15.64
CA LYS A 53 -3.75 -5.26 14.22
C LYS A 53 -2.43 -5.80 13.66
N ASP A 54 -1.55 -6.32 14.51
CA ASP A 54 -0.25 -6.89 14.13
C ASP A 54 -0.34 -8.35 13.70
N ILE A 55 -1.52 -8.97 13.71
CA ILE A 55 -1.74 -10.34 13.24
C ILE A 55 -1.40 -10.42 11.76
N ASP A 56 -0.42 -11.26 11.43
CA ASP A 56 0.05 -11.47 10.07
C ASP A 56 -0.82 -12.46 9.28
N VAL A 57 -1.40 -13.46 9.97
CA VAL A 57 -2.25 -14.50 9.37
C VAL A 57 -3.22 -15.08 10.39
N ILE A 58 -4.38 -15.49 9.91
CA ILE A 58 -5.40 -16.19 10.71
C ILE A 58 -5.52 -17.62 10.19
N LEU A 59 -5.23 -18.60 11.04
CA LEU A 59 -5.56 -20.00 10.83
C LEU A 59 -6.91 -20.25 11.48
N MET A 60 -7.87 -20.76 10.72
CA MET A 60 -9.24 -20.91 11.18
C MET A 60 -9.79 -22.28 10.88
N ASP A 61 -10.24 -22.98 11.90
CA ASP A 61 -11.05 -24.16 11.66
C ASP A 61 -12.34 -23.79 10.92
N TYR A 62 -12.66 -24.57 9.92
CA TYR A 62 -13.91 -24.40 9.19
C TYR A 62 -15.12 -24.77 10.03
N PHE A 63 -15.02 -25.82 10.86
CA PHE A 63 -16.11 -26.37 11.67
C PHE A 63 -15.98 -25.94 13.14
N LEU A 64 -16.27 -24.68 13.41
CA LEU A 64 -16.31 -24.19 14.78
C LEU A 64 -17.72 -24.26 15.38
N PRO A 65 -17.87 -24.51 16.68
CA PRO A 65 -19.16 -24.44 17.34
C PRO A 65 -19.79 -23.05 17.25
N GLY A 66 -21.06 -22.99 16.89
CA GLY A 66 -21.86 -21.77 16.84
C GLY A 66 -21.74 -21.01 15.51
N LEU A 67 -20.60 -20.40 15.23
CA LEU A 67 -20.32 -19.71 13.97
C LEU A 67 -19.36 -20.54 13.13
N ASN A 68 -19.70 -20.79 11.86
CA ASN A 68 -18.77 -21.46 10.96
C ASN A 68 -17.67 -20.50 10.46
N GLY A 69 -16.57 -21.06 9.97
CA GLY A 69 -15.43 -20.27 9.53
C GLY A 69 -15.76 -19.23 8.45
N LEU A 70 -16.76 -19.49 7.58
CA LEU A 70 -17.20 -18.53 6.56
C LEU A 70 -17.90 -17.32 7.18
N GLU A 71 -18.75 -17.53 8.17
CA GLU A 71 -19.44 -16.45 8.89
C GLU A 71 -18.45 -15.58 9.65
N ILE A 72 -17.46 -16.21 10.28
CA ILE A 72 -16.35 -15.49 10.95
C ILE A 72 -15.56 -14.67 9.94
N THR A 73 -15.21 -15.24 8.79
CA THR A 73 -14.46 -14.51 7.73
C THR A 73 -15.26 -13.32 7.20
N LYS A 74 -16.57 -13.45 7.01
CA LYS A 74 -17.43 -12.31 6.64
C LYS A 74 -17.40 -11.23 7.72
N ALA A 75 -17.56 -11.61 8.99
CA ALA A 75 -17.53 -10.69 10.11
C ALA A 75 -16.19 -9.96 10.26
N LEU A 76 -15.06 -10.61 9.95
CA LEU A 76 -13.75 -10.00 9.93
C LEU A 76 -13.65 -8.94 8.81
N LYS A 77 -14.13 -9.26 7.61
CA LYS A 77 -14.15 -8.32 6.47
C LYS A 77 -15.01 -7.08 6.73
N GLU A 78 -16.22 -7.27 7.29
CA GLU A 78 -17.11 -6.18 7.67
C GLU A 78 -16.45 -5.22 8.69
N ARG A 79 -15.52 -5.71 9.50
CA ARG A 79 -14.73 -4.94 10.45
C ARG A 79 -13.40 -4.40 9.88
N ASN A 80 -13.20 -4.52 8.56
CA ASN A 80 -11.99 -4.09 7.86
C ASN A 80 -10.71 -4.76 8.41
N ILE A 81 -10.81 -6.03 8.82
CA ILE A 81 -9.65 -6.83 9.17
C ILE A 81 -9.06 -7.39 7.87
N ASP A 82 -7.84 -6.95 7.56
CA ASP A 82 -7.14 -7.28 6.29
C ASP A 82 -6.11 -8.42 6.45
N ALA A 83 -6.06 -9.08 7.60
CA ALA A 83 -5.22 -10.25 7.80
C ALA A 83 -5.71 -11.41 6.91
N PRO A 84 -4.79 -12.08 6.19
CA PRO A 84 -5.14 -13.23 5.36
C PRO A 84 -5.64 -14.39 6.21
N VAL A 85 -6.63 -15.12 5.68
CA VAL A 85 -7.22 -16.29 6.35
C VAL A 85 -6.82 -17.56 5.60
N ILE A 86 -6.35 -18.55 6.33
CA ILE A 86 -6.11 -19.92 5.86
C ILE A 86 -7.07 -20.83 6.62
N PHE A 87 -7.92 -21.56 5.90
CA PHE A 87 -8.79 -22.53 6.54
C PHE A 87 -8.10 -23.84 6.83
N LEU A 88 -8.42 -24.40 8.00
CA LEU A 88 -8.09 -25.76 8.41
C LEU A 88 -9.36 -26.59 8.33
N THR A 89 -9.36 -27.69 7.62
CA THR A 89 -10.54 -28.54 7.43
C THR A 89 -10.22 -30.01 7.50
N VAL A 90 -11.13 -30.81 8.01
CA VAL A 90 -11.04 -32.28 7.95
C VAL A 90 -11.56 -32.83 6.63
N ASN A 91 -12.25 -32.04 5.83
CA ASN A 91 -12.94 -32.47 4.63
C ASN A 91 -12.15 -32.14 3.36
N LYS A 92 -12.00 -33.12 2.46
CA LYS A 92 -11.40 -32.96 1.12
C LYS A 92 -12.42 -32.55 0.05
N ASP A 93 -13.58 -32.02 0.44
CA ASP A 93 -14.62 -31.64 -0.49
C ASP A 93 -14.20 -30.43 -1.34
N MET A 94 -14.01 -30.67 -2.63
CA MET A 94 -13.67 -29.64 -3.62
C MET A 94 -14.74 -28.53 -3.70
N THR A 95 -16.01 -28.83 -3.41
CA THR A 95 -17.11 -27.85 -3.45
C THR A 95 -16.92 -26.80 -2.37
N LEU A 96 -16.54 -27.23 -1.18
CA LEU A 96 -16.22 -26.36 -0.06
C LEU A 96 -15.00 -25.47 -0.36
N ALA A 97 -13.95 -26.04 -0.93
CA ALA A 97 -12.75 -25.31 -1.31
C ALA A 97 -13.07 -24.17 -2.30
N VAL A 98 -13.92 -24.42 -3.29
CA VAL A 98 -14.37 -23.41 -4.27
C VAL A 98 -15.21 -22.30 -3.61
N GLU A 99 -16.08 -22.63 -2.68
CA GLU A 99 -16.89 -21.63 -1.97
C GLU A 99 -16.04 -20.72 -1.10
N VAL A 100 -15.10 -21.28 -0.37
CA VAL A 100 -14.12 -20.60 0.46
C VAL A 100 -13.24 -19.62 -0.37
N MET A 101 -12.76 -20.06 -1.51
CA MET A 101 -11.94 -19.23 -2.41
C MET A 101 -12.72 -18.03 -2.98
N LYS A 102 -14.02 -18.19 -3.30
CA LYS A 102 -14.88 -17.09 -3.76
C LYS A 102 -15.04 -15.98 -2.71
N LEU A 103 -14.91 -16.31 -1.44
CA LEU A 103 -14.93 -15.33 -0.35
C LEU A 103 -13.59 -14.62 -0.15
N GLY A 104 -12.57 -14.91 -0.99
CA GLY A 104 -11.25 -14.29 -0.94
C GLY A 104 -10.41 -14.77 0.25
N VAL A 105 -10.62 -15.99 0.70
CA VAL A 105 -9.72 -16.72 1.58
C VAL A 105 -8.47 -17.06 0.76
N GLN A 106 -7.30 -16.92 1.35
CA GLN A 106 -6.03 -17.02 0.63
C GLN A 106 -5.62 -18.46 0.34
N ASP A 107 -5.98 -19.37 1.25
CA ASP A 107 -5.68 -20.78 1.09
C ASP A 107 -6.52 -21.67 2.03
N TYR A 108 -6.50 -22.99 1.83
CA TYR A 108 -7.04 -23.97 2.75
C TYR A 108 -6.10 -25.17 2.89
N LEU A 109 -6.07 -25.78 4.08
CA LEU A 109 -5.26 -26.95 4.38
C LEU A 109 -6.13 -28.04 5.00
N VAL A 110 -5.97 -29.25 4.51
CA VAL A 110 -6.62 -30.43 5.10
C VAL A 110 -5.83 -30.83 6.36
N LYS A 111 -6.52 -30.94 7.51
CA LYS A 111 -5.88 -31.21 8.81
C LYS A 111 -5.02 -32.47 8.83
N GLU A 112 -5.41 -33.50 8.07
CA GLU A 112 -4.65 -34.76 7.93
C GLU A 112 -3.33 -34.59 7.16
N GLU A 113 -3.24 -33.58 6.29
CA GLU A 113 -2.07 -33.30 5.45
C GLU A 113 -1.10 -32.29 6.08
N ILE A 114 -1.52 -31.68 7.20
CA ILE A 114 -0.69 -30.71 7.93
C ILE A 114 0.52 -31.41 8.53
N SER A 115 1.68 -30.89 8.21
CA SER A 115 2.96 -31.37 8.71
C SER A 115 4.00 -30.25 8.69
N THR A 116 5.13 -30.46 9.34
CA THR A 116 6.34 -29.69 9.05
C THR A 116 7.00 -30.31 7.82
N PRO A 117 7.19 -29.62 6.67
CA PRO A 117 7.18 -28.14 6.50
C PRO A 117 5.93 -27.54 5.83
N ILE A 118 4.86 -28.30 5.58
CA ILE A 118 3.72 -27.81 4.77
C ILE A 118 3.08 -26.58 5.41
N LEU A 119 2.64 -26.70 6.65
CA LEU A 119 1.95 -25.61 7.33
C LEU A 119 2.78 -24.30 7.41
N PRO A 120 4.02 -24.30 7.92
CA PRO A 120 4.81 -23.08 8.00
C PRO A 120 5.10 -22.48 6.62
N LYS A 121 5.37 -23.29 5.58
CA LYS A 121 5.60 -22.79 4.21
C LYS A 121 4.35 -22.15 3.61
N THR A 122 3.18 -22.74 3.82
CA THR A 122 1.90 -22.14 3.38
C THR A 122 1.66 -20.80 4.07
N ILE A 123 1.88 -20.72 5.39
CA ILE A 123 1.75 -19.46 6.14
C ILE A 123 2.68 -18.39 5.55
N LEU A 124 3.95 -18.70 5.39
CA LEU A 124 4.93 -17.74 4.85
C LEU A 124 4.56 -17.29 3.44
N SER A 125 4.16 -18.20 2.57
CA SER A 125 3.72 -17.88 1.21
C SER A 125 2.51 -16.93 1.19
N VAL A 126 1.53 -17.17 2.05
CA VAL A 126 0.33 -16.32 2.16
C VAL A 126 0.65 -14.95 2.73
N VAL A 127 1.48 -14.87 3.77
CA VAL A 127 1.92 -13.61 4.38
C VAL A 127 2.74 -12.78 3.38
N GLU A 128 3.68 -13.41 2.68
CA GLU A 128 4.51 -12.76 1.68
C GLU A 128 3.67 -12.24 0.49
N LYS A 129 2.77 -13.07 -0.03
CA LYS A 129 1.83 -12.67 -1.10
C LYS A 129 1.00 -11.46 -0.69
N LYS A 130 0.49 -11.44 0.55
CA LYS A 130 -0.29 -10.31 1.07
C LYS A 130 0.56 -9.05 1.19
N LYS A 131 1.81 -9.17 1.64
CA LYS A 131 2.76 -8.07 1.71
C LYS A 131 3.01 -7.47 0.32
N PHE A 132 3.31 -8.28 -0.68
CA PHE A 132 3.51 -7.82 -2.05
C PHE A 132 2.26 -7.14 -2.63
N GLN A 133 1.07 -7.68 -2.36
CA GLN A 133 -0.17 -7.03 -2.80
C GLN A 133 -0.35 -5.63 -2.21
N ARG A 134 -0.02 -5.44 -0.93
CA ARG A 134 -0.06 -4.11 -0.29
C ARG A 134 0.97 -3.15 -0.91
N GLU A 135 2.21 -3.61 -1.10
CA GLU A 135 3.26 -2.81 -1.73
C GLU A 135 2.89 -2.37 -3.15
N ILE A 136 2.31 -3.27 -3.96
CA ILE A 136 1.83 -2.94 -5.31
C ILE A 136 0.72 -1.88 -5.24
N ALA A 137 -0.27 -2.06 -4.37
CA ALA A 137 -1.37 -1.10 -4.22
C ALA A 137 -0.88 0.29 -3.78
N GLU A 138 0.09 0.35 -2.86
CA GLU A 138 0.71 1.62 -2.44
C GLU A 138 1.47 2.30 -3.58
N LEU A 139 2.21 1.53 -4.39
CA LEU A 139 2.93 2.04 -5.56
C LEU A 139 1.96 2.58 -6.62
N GLU A 140 0.86 1.88 -6.89
CA GLU A 140 -0.18 2.35 -7.84
C GLU A 140 -0.82 3.66 -7.38
N ILE A 141 -1.15 3.79 -6.09
CA ILE A 141 -1.68 5.04 -5.53
C ILE A 141 -0.67 6.18 -5.67
N ARG A 142 0.60 5.90 -5.37
CA ARG A 142 1.69 6.88 -5.51
C ARG A 142 1.88 7.32 -6.96
N GLN A 143 1.86 6.37 -7.90
CA GLN A 143 1.97 6.66 -9.32
C GLN A 143 0.82 7.56 -9.80
N LYS A 144 -0.43 7.21 -9.49
CA LYS A 144 -1.61 8.02 -9.85
C LYS A 144 -1.53 9.44 -9.29
N ARG A 145 -1.03 9.58 -8.05
CA ARG A 145 -0.82 10.90 -7.44
C ARG A 145 0.22 11.73 -8.21
N LEU A 146 1.32 11.11 -8.63
CA LEU A 146 2.36 11.79 -9.42
C LEU A 146 1.83 12.21 -10.79
N GLU A 147 1.07 11.34 -11.48
CA GLU A 147 0.44 11.65 -12.77
C GLU A 147 -0.51 12.85 -12.64
N ALA A 148 -1.38 12.87 -11.64
CA ALA A 148 -2.29 13.99 -11.38
C ALA A 148 -1.55 15.30 -11.08
N MET A 149 -0.44 15.23 -10.31
CA MET A 149 0.40 16.42 -10.06
C MET A 149 1.06 16.94 -11.34
N GLN A 150 1.54 16.05 -12.22
CA GLN A 150 2.13 16.43 -13.51
C GLN A 150 1.10 17.10 -14.43
N GLU A 151 -0.10 16.57 -14.52
CA GLU A 151 -1.19 17.18 -15.29
C GLU A 151 -1.55 18.58 -14.76
N MET A 152 -1.61 18.74 -13.44
CA MET A 152 -1.88 20.04 -12.80
C MET A 152 -0.79 21.05 -13.12
N VAL A 153 0.49 20.67 -13.04
CA VAL A 153 1.62 21.55 -13.36
C VAL A 153 1.54 22.02 -14.83
N VAL A 154 1.25 21.10 -15.74
CA VAL A 154 1.08 21.45 -17.18
C VAL A 154 -0.10 22.41 -17.38
N GLY A 155 -1.24 22.15 -16.75
CA GLY A 155 -2.41 23.00 -16.82
C GLY A 155 -2.12 24.43 -16.36
N ILE A 156 -1.56 24.58 -15.15
CA ILE A 156 -1.19 25.88 -14.56
C ILE A 156 -0.17 26.61 -15.47
N THR A 157 0.83 25.89 -15.99
CA THR A 157 1.85 26.49 -16.85
C THR A 157 1.24 27.03 -18.13
N ASN A 158 0.32 26.31 -18.75
CA ASN A 158 -0.38 26.77 -19.97
C ASN A 158 -1.25 27.98 -19.71
N GLU A 159 -1.98 28.00 -18.59
CA GLU A 159 -2.82 29.15 -18.20
C GLU A 159 -2.02 30.42 -17.91
N ILE A 160 -0.82 30.30 -17.34
CA ILE A 160 0.02 31.44 -16.98
C ILE A 160 0.83 31.96 -18.19
N SER A 161 1.22 31.08 -19.13
CA SER A 161 2.05 31.43 -20.30
C SER A 161 1.40 32.52 -21.18
N GLY A 162 0.08 32.46 -21.38
CA GLY A 162 -0.64 33.48 -22.18
C GLY A 162 -0.57 34.88 -21.59
N PRO A 163 -1.01 35.10 -20.34
CA PRO A 163 -0.88 36.38 -19.65
C PRO A 163 0.55 36.91 -19.57
N LEU A 164 1.55 36.06 -19.31
CA LEU A 164 2.95 36.46 -19.28
C LEU A 164 3.42 36.99 -20.64
N LYS A 165 3.09 36.30 -21.72
CA LYS A 165 3.41 36.74 -23.08
C LYS A 165 2.79 38.10 -23.36
N THR A 166 1.52 38.30 -23.02
CA THR A 166 0.82 39.58 -23.19
C THR A 166 1.52 40.71 -22.40
N MET A 167 1.92 40.43 -21.16
CA MET A 167 2.64 41.40 -20.33
C MET A 167 3.98 41.78 -20.95
N LYS A 168 4.72 40.82 -21.47
CA LYS A 168 6.00 41.01 -22.16
C LYS A 168 5.85 41.89 -23.40
N ASP A 169 4.89 41.57 -24.26
CA ASP A 169 4.59 42.34 -25.50
C ASP A 169 4.23 43.80 -25.18
N LEU A 170 3.43 44.03 -24.13
CA LEU A 170 3.10 45.39 -23.68
C LEU A 170 4.31 46.14 -23.17
N ILE A 171 5.16 45.51 -22.36
CA ILE A 171 6.39 46.12 -21.84
C ILE A 171 7.34 46.49 -23.00
N GLU A 172 7.54 45.59 -23.98
CA GLU A 172 8.39 45.86 -25.14
C GLU A 172 7.85 47.00 -25.98
N THR A 173 6.53 47.06 -26.19
CA THR A 173 5.87 48.18 -26.88
C THR A 173 6.07 49.52 -26.22
N LEU A 174 6.07 49.54 -24.85
CA LEU A 174 6.26 50.77 -24.07
C LEU A 174 7.75 51.18 -24.00
N VAL A 175 8.66 50.23 -23.91
CA VAL A 175 10.10 50.52 -23.89
C VAL A 175 10.60 51.19 -25.18
N GLY A 176 9.95 50.88 -26.34
CA GLY A 176 10.26 51.54 -27.61
C GLY A 176 9.83 53.00 -27.74
N ARG A 177 9.18 53.56 -26.72
CA ARG A 177 8.74 54.97 -26.70
C ARG A 177 9.68 55.85 -25.83
N SER A 178 9.73 57.15 -26.15
CA SER A 178 10.41 58.15 -25.32
C SER A 178 9.61 58.33 -24.02
N LEU A 179 10.14 57.81 -22.91
CA LEU A 179 9.50 57.83 -21.61
C LEU A 179 10.32 58.58 -20.56
N PRO A 180 9.71 59.19 -19.54
CA PRO A 180 10.42 59.72 -18.40
C PRO A 180 11.31 58.66 -17.74
N GLU A 181 12.48 59.07 -17.29
CA GLU A 181 13.50 58.17 -16.72
C GLU A 181 12.99 57.25 -15.61
N LYS A 182 12.12 57.80 -14.73
CA LYS A 182 11.47 57.03 -13.66
C LYS A 182 10.55 55.89 -14.21
N THR A 183 9.80 56.17 -15.28
CA THR A 183 8.92 55.20 -15.92
C THR A 183 9.73 54.11 -16.65
N ALA A 184 10.78 54.47 -17.34
CA ALA A 184 11.70 53.55 -17.97
C ALA A 184 12.32 52.55 -16.97
N LYS A 185 12.68 53.03 -15.77
CA LYS A 185 13.18 52.21 -14.69
C LYS A 185 12.12 51.18 -14.18
N TYR A 186 10.89 51.58 -14.04
CA TYR A 186 9.83 50.68 -13.61
C TYR A 186 9.53 49.58 -14.66
N LEU A 187 9.52 49.94 -15.94
CA LEU A 187 9.36 48.97 -17.04
C LEU A 187 10.53 47.97 -17.10
N ALA A 188 11.73 48.41 -16.84
CA ALA A 188 12.87 47.51 -16.75
C ALA A 188 12.73 46.48 -15.63
N ILE A 189 12.26 46.91 -14.44
CA ILE A 189 11.99 46.03 -13.31
C ILE A 189 10.86 45.02 -13.67
N MET A 190 9.77 45.47 -14.32
CA MET A 190 8.67 44.62 -14.75
C MET A 190 9.15 43.57 -15.75
N ARG A 191 9.95 43.97 -16.75
CA ARG A 191 10.53 43.07 -17.73
C ARG A 191 11.37 41.98 -17.07
N ASP A 192 12.22 42.35 -16.14
CA ASP A 192 13.05 41.39 -15.40
C ASP A 192 12.19 40.38 -14.62
N ASN A 193 11.15 40.83 -13.95
CA ASN A 193 10.25 39.96 -13.22
C ASN A 193 9.48 38.99 -14.14
N VAL A 194 8.97 39.46 -15.30
CA VAL A 194 8.32 38.58 -16.28
C VAL A 194 9.31 37.52 -16.77
N GLN A 195 10.53 37.89 -17.11
CA GLN A 195 11.56 36.99 -17.57
C GLN A 195 11.94 35.93 -16.53
N ARG A 196 12.01 36.33 -15.26
CA ARG A 196 12.24 35.40 -14.13
C ARG A 196 11.09 34.40 -13.97
N ILE A 197 9.84 34.82 -14.13
CA ILE A 197 8.70 33.92 -14.08
C ILE A 197 8.73 32.95 -15.25
N GLU A 198 8.97 33.44 -16.49
CA GLU A 198 9.11 32.57 -17.68
C GLU A 198 10.18 31.49 -17.49
N SER A 199 11.35 31.86 -17.00
CA SER A 199 12.45 30.92 -16.73
C SER A 199 12.08 29.86 -15.67
N LYS A 200 11.34 30.25 -14.62
CA LYS A 200 10.87 29.28 -13.61
C LYS A 200 9.81 28.33 -14.18
N MET A 201 8.93 28.81 -15.04
CA MET A 201 7.93 27.98 -15.71
C MET A 201 8.57 26.98 -16.68
N GLU A 202 9.57 27.41 -17.47
CA GLU A 202 10.34 26.49 -18.33
C GLU A 202 11.01 25.38 -17.54
N LYS A 203 11.59 25.70 -16.39
CA LYS A 203 12.16 24.68 -15.49
C LYS A 203 11.09 23.67 -15.04
N LEU A 204 9.86 24.11 -14.73
CA LEU A 204 8.75 23.22 -14.35
C LEU A 204 8.30 22.32 -15.48
N ILE A 205 8.28 22.82 -16.74
CA ILE A 205 7.94 22.02 -17.92
C ILE A 205 9.02 20.97 -18.18
N ASN A 206 10.29 21.36 -18.12
CA ASN A 206 11.41 20.46 -18.39
C ASN A 206 11.55 19.34 -17.37
N LEU A 207 11.07 19.51 -16.12
CA LEU A 207 10.96 18.42 -15.15
C LEU A 207 10.08 17.25 -15.61
N LYS A 208 9.22 17.45 -16.63
CA LYS A 208 8.42 16.40 -17.26
C LYS A 208 9.26 15.53 -18.23
N GLU A 209 10.27 16.11 -18.86
CA GLU A 209 11.09 15.41 -19.88
C GLU A 209 12.23 14.62 -19.27
N ASP A 210 12.65 14.97 -18.04
CA ASP A 210 13.71 14.28 -17.35
C ASP A 210 13.20 12.97 -16.72
N LYS A 211 13.11 11.91 -17.53
CA LYS A 211 12.73 10.53 -17.12
C LYS A 211 13.72 9.89 -16.15
N THR A 212 14.71 10.60 -15.68
CA THR A 212 15.81 10.11 -14.87
C THR A 212 15.92 10.83 -13.52
N VAL A 213 14.81 11.19 -12.90
CA VAL A 213 14.89 11.50 -11.48
C VAL A 213 14.84 10.17 -10.73
N GLN A 214 15.99 9.58 -10.48
CA GLN A 214 16.20 8.49 -9.55
C GLN A 214 15.65 8.92 -8.19
N TYR A 215 14.43 8.46 -7.87
CA TYR A 215 13.89 8.48 -6.51
C TYR A 215 14.59 7.40 -5.69
N ILE A 216 15.85 7.63 -5.35
CA ILE A 216 16.55 6.87 -4.32
C ILE A 216 16.62 7.76 -3.07
N LYS A 217 15.86 7.37 -2.07
CA LYS A 217 16.05 7.56 -0.61
C LYS A 217 16.42 8.96 -0.05
N ASP A 218 16.17 10.08 -0.69
CA ASP A 218 16.19 11.37 0.02
C ASP A 218 15.25 12.33 -0.69
N ILE A 219 14.28 12.86 0.06
CA ILE A 219 13.41 13.94 -0.41
C ILE A 219 14.28 15.18 -0.57
N LYS A 220 14.96 15.31 -1.70
CA LYS A 220 15.52 16.61 -2.09
C LYS A 220 14.38 17.47 -2.59
N MET A 221 14.06 18.52 -1.85
CA MET A 221 13.23 19.61 -2.34
C MET A 221 13.82 20.13 -3.65
N ILE A 222 12.97 20.24 -4.68
CA ILE A 222 13.35 20.78 -5.99
C ILE A 222 13.80 22.24 -5.74
N ASP A 223 15.06 22.51 -5.96
CA ASP A 223 15.56 23.88 -5.90
C ASP A 223 15.10 24.64 -7.15
N ILE A 224 14.14 25.55 -6.95
CA ILE A 224 13.59 26.43 -8.00
C ILE A 224 14.27 27.82 -7.99
N SER A 225 15.34 28.00 -7.20
CA SER A 225 16.07 29.26 -7.13
C SER A 225 16.85 29.59 -8.41
#